data_fd183add92a4ca56b4c280a750169e89
#
_entry.id   fd183add92a4ca56b4c280a750169e89
#
_cell.length_a   1.000
_cell.length_b   1.000
_cell.length_c   1.000
_cell.angle_alpha   90.00
_cell.angle_beta   90.00
_cell.angle_gamma   90.00
#
_symmetry.space_group_name_H-M   'P 1'
#
loop_
_entity.id
_entity.type
_entity.pdbx_description
1 polymer ?
#
loop_
_entity_poly.entity_id
_entity_poly.type
_entity_poly.pdbx_seq_one_letter_code
_entity_poly.pdbx_strand_id
1 'polypeptide(L)'
;NSAPWEPDVCETGVPEELGYELVAVQDDLENTSFVDDDLLSFGATYCYRVVMRFDDRGESLSSDETCATIIKDVPVMTHADVEITDEEGVVNVGWSPPTEMDTIAFPLPYTYTLFRLDDSGGGDIELATELTDSTYVDQGINSSISPFRYRVEAWCVTAEGSQMVGGSIPASTPFLELEPNDNRITQTIVESKQWVNYRYLIERKTLDQLDFTPYDTSYSAVYVDSGLVNTQEYCYRVTTEGEYDSDMVEWPLFNRSQTNCSIPYDFTPPCQPTLEIDPDCEEMLDFLSWGGAHECADDVMEYILYWSPVEGGELEPYA
;
A
#
# COMPACT_ATOMS: atom_id res chain seq x y z
N ASN A 1 -5.21 4.94 -12.73
CA ASN A 1 -4.62 5.90 -13.70
C ASN A 1 -5.09 7.31 -13.34
N SER A 2 -4.37 8.01 -12.45
CA SER A 2 -4.40 9.47 -12.48
C SER A 2 -3.80 9.89 -13.81
N ALA A 3 -4.49 10.77 -14.57
CA ALA A 3 -3.90 11.35 -15.75
C ALA A 3 -2.52 11.90 -15.38
N PRO A 4 -1.50 11.75 -16.24
CA PRO A 4 -0.19 12.35 -15.97
C PRO A 4 -0.39 13.85 -15.72
N TRP A 5 0.33 14.38 -14.73
CA TRP A 5 0.29 15.80 -14.45
C TRP A 5 0.76 16.59 -15.67
N GLU A 6 -0.02 17.54 -16.11
CA GLU A 6 0.34 18.47 -17.18
C GLU A 6 0.50 19.87 -16.60
N PRO A 7 1.59 20.61 -16.93
CA PRO A 7 1.81 21.94 -16.39
C PRO A 7 0.72 22.91 -16.88
N ASP A 8 0.13 23.66 -15.96
CA ASP A 8 -0.75 24.79 -16.31
C ASP A 8 0.09 25.98 -16.82
N VAL A 9 -0.53 26.85 -17.61
CA VAL A 9 0.12 28.00 -18.25
C VAL A 9 0.81 28.97 -17.24
N CYS A 10 0.43 28.90 -15.96
CA CYS A 10 1.00 29.72 -14.89
C CYS A 10 1.91 28.93 -13.94
N GLU A 11 2.15 27.64 -14.20
CA GLU A 11 2.89 26.76 -13.31
C GLU A 11 4.25 26.45 -13.93
N THR A 12 5.29 27.16 -13.46
CA THR A 12 6.66 26.98 -13.95
C THR A 12 7.44 26.00 -13.08
N GLY A 13 8.42 25.32 -13.65
CA GLY A 13 9.20 24.32 -12.94
C GLY A 13 8.48 22.95 -12.82
N VAL A 14 8.92 22.17 -11.87
CA VAL A 14 8.32 20.88 -11.47
C VAL A 14 7.91 20.99 -10.01
N PRO A 15 6.63 20.86 -9.64
CA PRO A 15 6.17 20.93 -8.27
C PRO A 15 6.82 19.87 -7.37
N GLU A 16 7.23 20.25 -6.16
CA GLU A 16 7.90 19.35 -5.19
C GLU A 16 6.98 18.17 -4.78
N GLU A 17 5.68 18.40 -4.75
CA GLU A 17 4.68 17.36 -4.40
C GLU A 17 4.59 16.21 -5.39
N LEU A 18 5.14 16.36 -6.59
CA LEU A 18 5.23 15.27 -7.58
C LEU A 18 6.36 14.28 -7.29
N GLY A 19 7.25 14.62 -6.35
CA GLY A 19 8.32 13.72 -5.90
C GLY A 19 9.46 13.52 -6.90
N TYR A 20 9.65 14.44 -7.87
CA TYR A 20 10.82 14.41 -8.73
C TYR A 20 12.06 14.88 -7.98
N GLU A 21 13.17 14.19 -8.20
CA GLU A 21 14.48 14.57 -7.69
C GLU A 21 15.31 15.24 -8.78
N LEU A 22 16.15 16.22 -8.41
CA LEU A 22 17.06 16.88 -9.34
C LEU A 22 18.23 15.94 -9.66
N VAL A 23 18.28 15.46 -10.89
CA VAL A 23 19.34 14.55 -11.38
C VAL A 23 20.56 15.32 -11.83
N ALA A 24 20.40 16.38 -12.63
CA ALA A 24 21.51 17.16 -13.17
C ALA A 24 21.15 18.61 -13.46
N VAL A 25 22.18 19.46 -13.49
CA VAL A 25 22.11 20.80 -14.06
C VAL A 25 23.12 20.89 -15.18
N GLN A 26 22.67 21.27 -16.37
CA GLN A 26 23.53 21.44 -17.56
C GLN A 26 23.71 22.92 -17.85
N ASP A 27 24.94 23.41 -17.66
CA ASP A 27 25.27 24.85 -17.85
C ASP A 27 25.70 25.16 -19.28
N ASP A 28 26.10 24.16 -20.07
CA ASP A 28 26.47 24.31 -21.48
C ASP A 28 25.19 24.21 -22.34
N LEU A 29 24.71 25.34 -22.84
CA LEU A 29 23.48 25.42 -23.63
C LEU A 29 23.58 24.77 -25.01
N GLU A 30 24.78 24.50 -25.51
CA GLU A 30 25.01 23.79 -26.78
C GLU A 30 24.93 22.26 -26.56
N ASN A 31 25.07 21.80 -25.31
CA ASN A 31 24.95 20.40 -24.96
C ASN A 31 23.51 20.10 -24.49
N THR A 32 22.73 19.51 -25.36
CA THR A 32 21.32 19.14 -25.13
C THR A 32 21.16 17.65 -24.78
N SER A 33 22.21 17.00 -24.27
CA SER A 33 22.19 15.59 -23.88
C SER A 33 22.79 15.40 -22.49
N PHE A 34 22.24 14.45 -21.75
CA PHE A 34 22.75 14.01 -20.45
C PHE A 34 22.66 12.49 -20.38
N VAL A 35 23.65 11.86 -19.78
CA VAL A 35 23.64 10.42 -19.48
C VAL A 35 23.44 10.27 -17.98
N ASP A 36 22.30 9.73 -17.61
CA ASP A 36 22.03 9.34 -16.23
C ASP A 36 22.59 7.93 -16.03
N ASP A 37 23.62 7.80 -15.21
CA ASP A 37 24.29 6.55 -14.85
C ASP A 37 24.39 6.35 -13.33
N ASP A 38 23.73 7.23 -12.56
CA ASP A 38 23.78 7.20 -11.11
C ASP A 38 22.55 6.44 -10.56
N LEU A 39 22.82 5.38 -9.81
CA LEU A 39 21.83 4.58 -9.08
C LEU A 39 20.70 3.99 -9.93
N LEU A 40 20.85 3.92 -11.24
CA LEU A 40 19.88 3.27 -12.11
C LEU A 40 19.88 1.76 -11.90
N SER A 41 18.69 1.21 -11.85
CA SER A 41 18.47 -0.21 -11.59
C SER A 41 17.68 -0.85 -12.71
N PHE A 42 18.10 -2.04 -13.12
CA PHE A 42 17.34 -2.82 -14.09
C PHE A 42 15.96 -3.21 -13.53
N GLY A 43 14.94 -3.15 -14.39
CA GLY A 43 13.54 -3.42 -14.03
C GLY A 43 12.79 -2.21 -13.46
N ALA A 44 13.47 -1.07 -13.26
CA ALA A 44 12.83 0.17 -12.84
C ALA A 44 12.46 1.05 -14.02
N THR A 45 11.30 1.70 -13.93
CA THR A 45 10.88 2.74 -14.87
C THR A 45 11.29 4.09 -14.31
N TYR A 46 12.08 4.84 -15.10
CA TYR A 46 12.51 6.19 -14.78
C TYR A 46 11.82 7.18 -15.70
N CYS A 47 11.20 8.18 -15.09
CA CYS A 47 10.48 9.23 -15.80
C CYS A 47 11.21 10.55 -15.61
N TYR A 48 11.45 11.28 -16.70
CA TYR A 48 12.23 12.50 -16.70
C TYR A 48 11.42 13.67 -17.22
N ARG A 49 11.73 14.85 -16.70
CA ARG A 49 11.27 16.15 -17.17
C ARG A 49 12.43 17.12 -17.22
N VAL A 50 12.40 18.04 -18.15
CA VAL A 50 13.43 19.08 -18.31
C VAL A 50 12.79 20.45 -18.13
N VAL A 51 13.45 21.30 -17.35
CA VAL A 51 13.08 22.70 -17.10
C VAL A 51 14.26 23.59 -17.49
N MET A 52 14.00 24.66 -18.21
CA MET A 52 14.99 25.70 -18.46
C MET A 52 14.96 26.73 -17.34
N ARG A 53 16.15 27.13 -16.86
CA ARG A 53 16.29 28.17 -15.84
C ARG A 53 16.91 29.42 -16.46
N PHE A 54 16.33 30.58 -16.18
CA PHE A 54 16.76 31.86 -16.66
C PHE A 54 17.70 32.56 -15.68
N ASP A 55 18.44 33.59 -16.14
CA ASP A 55 19.40 34.34 -15.32
C ASP A 55 18.77 35.01 -14.10
N ASP A 56 17.49 35.39 -14.18
CA ASP A 56 16.72 35.97 -13.10
C ASP A 56 16.10 34.95 -12.14
N ARG A 57 16.49 33.67 -12.28
CA ARG A 57 15.99 32.51 -11.55
C ARG A 57 14.54 32.12 -11.88
N GLY A 58 13.97 32.69 -12.94
CA GLY A 58 12.70 32.19 -13.48
C GLY A 58 12.91 30.82 -14.11
N GLU A 59 11.86 30.01 -14.11
CA GLU A 59 11.84 28.68 -14.72
C GLU A 59 10.81 28.62 -15.84
N SER A 60 11.09 27.82 -16.87
CA SER A 60 10.12 27.52 -17.91
C SER A 60 9.02 26.59 -17.40
N LEU A 61 7.99 26.38 -18.21
CA LEU A 61 7.14 25.19 -18.08
C LEU A 61 8.03 23.95 -18.22
N SER A 62 7.66 22.88 -17.54
CA SER A 62 8.37 21.61 -17.71
C SER A 62 8.07 21.00 -19.08
N SER A 63 8.99 20.18 -19.59
CA SER A 63 8.70 19.30 -20.72
C SER A 63 7.58 18.32 -20.37
N ASP A 64 7.03 17.68 -21.40
CA ASP A 64 6.24 16.46 -21.19
C ASP A 64 7.08 15.40 -20.45
N GLU A 65 6.39 14.59 -19.66
CA GLU A 65 7.01 13.44 -19.00
C GLU A 65 7.39 12.39 -20.04
N THR A 66 8.63 11.93 -19.96
CA THR A 66 9.12 10.84 -20.79
C THR A 66 9.72 9.76 -19.90
N CYS A 67 9.19 8.55 -20.03
CA CYS A 67 9.59 7.43 -19.21
C CYS A 67 10.32 6.38 -20.05
N ALA A 68 11.32 5.74 -19.42
CA ALA A 68 12.00 4.58 -19.98
C ALA A 68 12.18 3.52 -18.90
N THR A 69 11.88 2.28 -19.24
CA THR A 69 12.14 1.16 -18.33
C THR A 69 13.48 0.53 -18.72
N ILE A 70 14.38 0.43 -17.74
CA ILE A 70 15.67 -0.25 -17.94
C ILE A 70 15.43 -1.74 -17.73
N ILE A 71 14.91 -2.40 -18.75
CA ILE A 71 14.72 -3.85 -18.77
C ILE A 71 15.93 -4.43 -19.48
N LYS A 72 16.95 -4.86 -18.73
CA LYS A 72 18.01 -5.63 -19.39
C LYS A 72 18.86 -6.43 -18.43
N ASP A 73 19.07 -7.68 -18.80
CA ASP A 73 20.19 -8.53 -18.40
C ASP A 73 20.23 -8.92 -16.91
N VAL A 74 19.12 -8.74 -16.14
CA VAL A 74 19.04 -9.18 -14.74
C VAL A 74 17.71 -9.87 -14.47
N PRO A 75 17.65 -10.77 -13.48
CA PRO A 75 16.38 -11.30 -13.04
C PRO A 75 15.52 -10.19 -12.44
N VAL A 76 14.20 -10.28 -12.58
CA VAL A 76 13.26 -9.35 -11.98
C VAL A 76 12.28 -10.09 -11.07
N MET A 77 12.00 -9.56 -9.89
CA MET A 77 11.01 -10.14 -8.97
C MET A 77 9.62 -10.03 -9.57
N THR A 78 8.84 -11.12 -9.49
CA THR A 78 7.45 -11.17 -9.97
C THR A 78 6.47 -11.49 -8.86
N HIS A 79 6.89 -12.26 -7.86
CA HIS A 79 6.04 -12.68 -6.77
C HIS A 79 6.74 -12.50 -5.42
N ALA A 80 5.96 -11.94 -4.49
CA ALA A 80 6.17 -11.95 -3.06
C ALA A 80 4.78 -12.06 -2.42
N ASP A 81 4.21 -13.26 -2.42
CA ASP A 81 2.79 -13.55 -2.16
C ASP A 81 2.63 -14.24 -0.80
N VAL A 82 1.82 -13.67 0.10
CA VAL A 82 1.54 -14.30 1.40
C VAL A 82 0.52 -15.41 1.21
N GLU A 83 0.95 -16.66 1.32
CA GLU A 83 0.06 -17.82 1.25
C GLU A 83 -0.64 -18.07 2.59
N ILE A 84 0.14 -18.07 3.68
CA ILE A 84 -0.37 -18.31 5.03
C ILE A 84 0.05 -17.13 5.92
N THR A 85 -0.94 -16.49 6.56
CA THR A 85 -0.73 -15.46 7.58
C THR A 85 -0.72 -16.12 8.94
N ASP A 86 0.45 -16.22 9.57
CA ASP A 86 0.64 -16.83 10.90
C ASP A 86 1.98 -16.38 11.49
N GLU A 87 2.25 -16.70 12.76
CA GLU A 87 3.58 -16.63 13.36
C GLU A 87 4.59 -17.58 12.69
N GLU A 88 4.10 -18.69 12.14
CA GLU A 88 4.81 -19.67 11.30
C GLU A 88 4.29 -19.59 9.86
N GLY A 89 4.16 -18.38 9.32
CA GLY A 89 3.55 -18.11 8.03
C GLY A 89 4.39 -18.56 6.84
N VAL A 90 3.80 -18.41 5.64
CA VAL A 90 4.37 -18.86 4.36
C VAL A 90 4.26 -17.74 3.33
N VAL A 91 5.36 -17.47 2.64
CA VAL A 91 5.44 -16.55 1.50
C VAL A 91 5.97 -17.28 0.28
N ASN A 92 5.24 -17.20 -0.82
CA ASN A 92 5.68 -17.65 -2.13
C ASN A 92 6.48 -16.54 -2.81
N VAL A 93 7.68 -16.85 -3.21
CA VAL A 93 8.61 -15.92 -3.87
C VAL A 93 8.86 -16.38 -5.29
N GLY A 94 8.84 -15.44 -6.25
CA GLY A 94 9.07 -15.77 -7.65
C GLY A 94 9.75 -14.64 -8.40
N TRP A 95 10.44 -15.01 -9.47
CA TRP A 95 11.15 -14.06 -10.33
C TRP A 95 11.14 -14.53 -11.78
N SER A 96 11.30 -13.60 -12.70
CA SER A 96 11.58 -13.89 -14.11
C SER A 96 13.09 -13.95 -14.31
N PRO A 97 13.59 -14.95 -15.05
CA PRO A 97 14.99 -14.96 -15.49
C PRO A 97 15.33 -13.73 -16.34
N PRO A 98 16.63 -13.41 -16.49
CA PRO A 98 17.06 -12.43 -17.49
C PRO A 98 16.52 -12.79 -18.88
N THR A 99 15.98 -11.81 -19.62
CA THR A 99 15.25 -12.05 -20.86
C THR A 99 16.03 -11.70 -22.12
N GLU A 100 16.98 -10.77 -22.03
CA GLU A 100 17.78 -10.26 -23.16
C GLU A 100 19.29 -10.38 -22.92
N MET A 101 19.73 -11.48 -22.30
CA MET A 101 21.12 -11.70 -21.94
C MET A 101 21.98 -12.11 -23.16
N ASP A 102 23.20 -11.59 -23.24
CA ASP A 102 24.23 -12.14 -24.13
C ASP A 102 24.65 -13.53 -23.64
N THR A 103 24.04 -14.57 -24.22
CA THR A 103 24.32 -15.98 -23.88
C THR A 103 25.70 -16.49 -24.32
N ILE A 104 26.46 -15.69 -25.07
CA ILE A 104 27.84 -15.99 -25.39
C ILE A 104 28.75 -15.58 -24.23
N ALA A 105 28.52 -14.38 -23.69
CA ALA A 105 29.26 -13.87 -22.53
C ALA A 105 28.78 -14.54 -21.22
N PHE A 106 27.47 -14.82 -21.11
CA PHE A 106 26.82 -15.41 -19.93
C PHE A 106 26.03 -16.67 -20.34
N PRO A 107 26.69 -17.82 -20.43
CA PRO A 107 26.07 -19.04 -20.94
C PRO A 107 25.03 -19.61 -19.97
N LEU A 108 23.99 -20.23 -20.55
CA LEU A 108 22.98 -21.02 -19.83
C LEU A 108 23.57 -22.36 -19.36
N PRO A 109 23.01 -22.99 -18.31
CA PRO A 109 21.87 -22.56 -17.51
C PRO A 109 22.28 -21.54 -16.44
N TYR A 110 21.33 -20.70 -16.01
CA TYR A 110 21.52 -19.85 -14.84
C TYR A 110 21.14 -20.59 -13.56
N THR A 111 21.81 -20.24 -12.47
CA THR A 111 21.41 -20.58 -11.11
C THR A 111 21.14 -19.31 -10.33
N TYR A 112 20.37 -19.41 -9.25
CA TYR A 112 19.94 -18.24 -8.50
C TYR A 112 20.32 -18.38 -7.04
N THR A 113 20.63 -17.21 -6.42
CA THR A 113 20.75 -17.06 -4.97
C THR A 113 19.65 -16.11 -4.52
N LEU A 114 18.81 -16.56 -3.60
CA LEU A 114 17.69 -15.78 -3.07
C LEU A 114 18.03 -15.22 -1.68
N PHE A 115 17.70 -13.97 -1.49
CA PHE A 115 17.88 -13.26 -0.22
C PHE A 115 16.55 -12.72 0.29
N ARG A 116 16.38 -12.77 1.62
CA ARG A 116 15.40 -11.99 2.35
C ARG A 116 16.12 -10.82 3.02
N LEU A 117 15.62 -9.61 2.83
CA LEU A 117 16.22 -8.40 3.38
C LEU A 117 15.86 -8.25 4.85
N ASP A 118 16.82 -7.86 5.67
CA ASP A 118 16.63 -7.52 7.08
C ASP A 118 16.63 -5.99 7.24
N ASP A 119 15.44 -5.39 7.34
CA ASP A 119 15.27 -3.95 7.54
C ASP A 119 15.73 -3.48 8.93
N SER A 120 16.07 -4.40 9.85
CA SER A 120 16.63 -4.08 11.16
C SER A 120 18.13 -3.75 11.14
N GLY A 121 18.79 -3.91 9.99
CA GLY A 121 20.19 -3.60 9.77
C GLY A 121 21.14 -4.76 10.09
N GLY A 122 20.62 -5.98 10.23
CA GLY A 122 21.42 -7.22 10.43
C GLY A 122 22.09 -7.73 9.15
N GLY A 123 21.76 -7.15 8.00
CA GLY A 123 22.20 -7.61 6.68
C GLY A 123 21.23 -8.60 6.04
N ASP A 124 21.36 -8.80 4.74
CA ASP A 124 20.50 -9.71 3.99
C ASP A 124 20.69 -11.15 4.44
N ILE A 125 19.60 -11.88 4.59
CA ILE A 125 19.58 -13.30 4.95
C ILE A 125 19.57 -14.11 3.64
N GLU A 126 20.61 -14.87 3.39
CA GLU A 126 20.68 -15.82 2.28
C GLU A 126 19.75 -17.01 2.59
N LEU A 127 18.68 -17.15 1.79
CA LEU A 127 17.68 -18.21 1.97
C LEU A 127 18.09 -19.50 1.26
N ALA A 128 18.61 -19.38 0.03
CA ALA A 128 19.00 -20.52 -0.79
C ALA A 128 19.98 -20.08 -1.88
N THR A 129 20.85 -21.00 -2.28
CA THR A 129 21.82 -20.85 -3.38
C THR A 129 21.66 -21.97 -4.39
N GLU A 130 22.22 -21.80 -5.58
CA GLU A 130 22.21 -22.79 -6.66
C GLU A 130 20.80 -23.26 -7.08
N LEU A 131 19.77 -22.39 -6.85
CA LEU A 131 18.43 -22.66 -7.30
C LEU A 131 18.40 -22.71 -8.84
N THR A 132 17.70 -23.71 -9.38
CA THR A 132 17.47 -23.86 -10.83
C THR A 132 16.08 -23.44 -11.25
N ASP A 133 15.16 -23.44 -10.31
CA ASP A 133 13.79 -22.94 -10.49
C ASP A 133 13.73 -21.43 -10.19
N SER A 134 12.77 -20.76 -10.76
CA SER A 134 12.51 -19.32 -10.54
C SER A 134 11.45 -19.05 -9.46
N THR A 135 11.25 -20.00 -8.56
CA THR A 135 10.32 -19.91 -7.44
C THR A 135 10.92 -20.47 -6.17
N TYR A 136 10.47 -19.98 -5.03
CA TYR A 136 10.89 -20.43 -3.71
C TYR A 136 9.76 -20.25 -2.70
N VAL A 137 9.69 -21.11 -1.70
CA VAL A 137 8.72 -21.02 -0.60
C VAL A 137 9.48 -20.69 0.68
N ASP A 138 9.31 -19.47 1.18
CA ASP A 138 9.84 -19.03 2.48
C ASP A 138 8.79 -19.31 3.56
N GLN A 139 9.16 -20.09 4.56
CA GLN A 139 8.23 -20.58 5.59
C GLN A 139 8.83 -20.49 7.00
N GLY A 140 7.97 -20.54 8.00
CA GLY A 140 8.38 -20.37 9.40
C GLY A 140 8.73 -18.92 9.73
N ILE A 141 8.02 -17.97 9.10
CA ILE A 141 8.22 -16.54 9.29
C ILE A 141 6.91 -15.88 9.75
N ASN A 142 7.01 -14.90 10.64
CA ASN A 142 5.81 -14.21 11.12
C ASN A 142 5.31 -13.21 10.06
N SER A 143 4.42 -13.69 9.19
CA SER A 143 3.86 -12.93 8.08
C SER A 143 2.73 -11.96 8.46
N SER A 144 2.36 -11.91 9.75
CA SER A 144 1.24 -11.08 10.23
C SER A 144 1.66 -9.67 10.66
N ILE A 145 2.95 -9.42 10.95
CA ILE A 145 3.39 -8.20 11.65
C ILE A 145 4.09 -7.17 10.77
N SER A 146 4.68 -7.60 9.64
CA SER A 146 5.42 -6.71 8.75
C SER A 146 5.54 -7.30 7.34
N PRO A 147 5.75 -6.47 6.32
CA PRO A 147 6.06 -6.96 4.98
C PRO A 147 7.44 -7.61 4.96
N PHE A 148 7.63 -8.61 4.11
CA PHE A 148 8.92 -9.21 3.82
C PHE A 148 9.42 -8.75 2.46
N ARG A 149 10.72 -8.48 2.37
CA ARG A 149 11.37 -8.02 1.14
C ARG A 149 12.35 -9.06 0.65
N TYR A 150 12.33 -9.32 -0.66
CA TYR A 150 13.17 -10.33 -1.31
C TYR A 150 13.91 -9.74 -2.49
N ARG A 151 15.11 -10.24 -2.75
CA ARG A 151 15.87 -10.02 -3.97
C ARG A 151 16.55 -11.31 -4.42
N VAL A 152 16.83 -11.42 -5.69
CA VAL A 152 17.49 -12.58 -6.28
C VAL A 152 18.71 -12.17 -7.09
N GLU A 153 19.76 -12.97 -7.04
CA GLU A 153 20.95 -12.85 -7.90
C GLU A 153 21.00 -14.01 -8.87
N ALA A 154 21.28 -13.75 -10.14
CA ALA A 154 21.51 -14.77 -11.16
C ALA A 154 23.00 -15.00 -11.36
N TRP A 155 23.38 -16.25 -11.55
CA TRP A 155 24.74 -16.71 -11.73
C TRP A 155 24.83 -17.65 -12.92
N CYS A 156 25.97 -17.64 -13.64
CA CYS A 156 26.29 -18.59 -14.70
C CYS A 156 27.68 -19.19 -14.49
N VAL A 157 27.95 -20.31 -15.18
CA VAL A 157 29.29 -20.92 -15.18
C VAL A 157 29.97 -20.62 -16.50
N THR A 158 31.08 -19.91 -16.41
CA THR A 158 31.96 -19.61 -17.56
C THR A 158 33.23 -20.47 -17.52
N ALA A 159 34.08 -20.32 -18.51
CA ALA A 159 35.41 -20.96 -18.52
C ALA A 159 36.32 -20.52 -17.37
N GLU A 160 36.04 -19.33 -16.81
CA GLU A 160 36.79 -18.73 -15.68
C GLU A 160 36.18 -19.10 -14.30
N GLY A 161 35.05 -19.78 -14.29
CA GLY A 161 34.31 -20.19 -13.07
C GLY A 161 32.93 -19.61 -12.96
N SER A 162 32.36 -19.61 -11.75
CA SER A 162 31.06 -19.02 -11.48
C SER A 162 31.13 -17.50 -11.53
N GLN A 163 30.25 -16.89 -12.32
CA GLN A 163 30.16 -15.45 -12.53
C GLN A 163 28.74 -14.97 -12.25
N MET A 164 28.63 -13.86 -11.50
CA MET A 164 27.36 -13.18 -11.30
C MET A 164 26.92 -12.50 -12.60
N VAL A 165 25.69 -12.79 -12.99
CA VAL A 165 25.03 -12.20 -14.16
C VAL A 165 24.44 -10.84 -13.78
N GLY A 166 23.73 -10.80 -12.64
CA GLY A 166 23.13 -9.60 -12.10
C GLY A 166 22.15 -9.91 -10.99
N GLY A 167 21.66 -8.88 -10.33
CA GLY A 167 20.69 -9.00 -9.22
C GLY A 167 19.44 -8.16 -9.46
N SER A 168 18.31 -8.65 -8.95
CA SER A 168 17.05 -7.91 -8.98
C SER A 168 17.05 -6.75 -8.00
N ILE A 169 16.22 -5.75 -8.28
CA ILE A 169 15.78 -4.83 -7.25
C ILE A 169 14.85 -5.60 -6.28
N PRO A 170 14.88 -5.29 -4.98
CA PRO A 170 13.99 -5.92 -4.02
C PRO A 170 12.51 -5.65 -4.29
N ALA A 171 11.66 -6.66 -4.01
CA ALA A 171 10.23 -6.51 -3.94
C ALA A 171 9.71 -7.00 -2.58
N SER A 172 8.67 -6.34 -2.06
CA SER A 172 8.02 -6.73 -0.81
C SER A 172 6.72 -7.47 -1.07
N THR A 173 6.30 -8.27 -0.08
CA THR A 173 4.90 -8.67 0.02
C THR A 173 4.03 -7.42 0.14
N PRO A 174 2.82 -7.40 -0.47
CA PRO A 174 1.82 -6.40 -0.12
C PRO A 174 1.48 -6.53 1.37
N PHE A 175 1.39 -5.40 2.07
CA PHE A 175 1.04 -5.37 3.48
C PHE A 175 -0.21 -4.52 3.68
N LEU A 176 -1.25 -5.14 4.24
CA LEU A 176 -2.54 -4.51 4.45
C LEU A 176 -2.60 -3.86 5.83
N GLU A 177 -2.68 -2.55 5.85
CA GLU A 177 -2.95 -1.76 7.06
C GLU A 177 -4.44 -1.43 7.14
N LEU A 178 -5.02 -1.49 8.35
CA LEU A 178 -6.41 -1.21 8.62
C LEU A 178 -6.53 -0.07 9.64
N GLU A 179 -7.30 0.95 9.29
CA GLU A 179 -7.65 2.05 10.18
C GLU A 179 -9.16 2.04 10.41
N PRO A 180 -9.62 1.56 11.58
CA PRO A 180 -11.04 1.55 11.93
C PRO A 180 -11.54 2.94 12.31
N ASN A 181 -12.80 3.21 11.97
CA ASN A 181 -13.53 4.43 12.32
C ASN A 181 -15.02 4.08 12.45
N ASP A 182 -15.86 5.07 12.70
CA ASP A 182 -17.30 4.89 12.80
C ASP A 182 -17.90 4.32 11.51
N ASN A 183 -18.53 3.14 11.65
CA ASN A 183 -19.19 2.39 10.57
C ASN A 183 -18.32 2.14 9.32
N ARG A 184 -16.98 2.20 9.43
CA ARG A 184 -16.06 2.01 8.30
C ARG A 184 -14.69 1.56 8.73
N ILE A 185 -13.98 0.96 7.79
CA ILE A 185 -12.56 0.62 7.90
C ILE A 185 -11.85 1.10 6.63
N THR A 186 -10.84 1.94 6.81
CA THR A 186 -9.93 2.32 5.72
C THR A 186 -8.84 1.27 5.60
N GLN A 187 -8.62 0.79 4.40
CA GLN A 187 -7.60 -0.18 4.04
C GLN A 187 -6.52 0.52 3.23
N THR A 188 -5.26 0.31 3.58
CA THR A 188 -4.11 0.83 2.84
C THR A 188 -3.16 -0.32 2.54
N ILE A 189 -2.78 -0.48 1.26
CA ILE A 189 -1.76 -1.44 0.84
C ILE A 189 -0.42 -0.73 0.77
N VAL A 190 0.52 -1.20 1.58
CA VAL A 190 1.91 -0.75 1.59
C VAL A 190 2.78 -1.82 0.93
N GLU A 191 3.57 -1.43 -0.05
CA GLU A 191 4.46 -2.34 -0.77
C GLU A 191 5.62 -1.58 -1.41
N SER A 192 6.75 -2.29 -1.62
CA SER A 192 7.89 -1.83 -2.40
C SER A 192 8.07 -2.80 -3.56
N LYS A 193 7.97 -2.32 -4.80
CA LYS A 193 8.00 -3.16 -6.00
C LYS A 193 8.41 -2.36 -7.22
N GLN A 194 8.67 -3.06 -8.33
CA GLN A 194 9.11 -2.48 -9.59
C GLN A 194 8.02 -2.49 -10.67
N TRP A 195 7.00 -3.33 -10.52
CA TRP A 195 5.85 -3.38 -11.41
C TRP A 195 4.77 -2.40 -10.97
N VAL A 196 3.86 -2.09 -11.87
CA VAL A 196 2.71 -1.22 -11.59
C VAL A 196 1.49 -2.07 -11.27
N ASN A 197 0.91 -1.88 -10.08
CA ASN A 197 -0.39 -2.44 -9.76
C ASN A 197 -1.49 -1.51 -10.30
N TYR A 198 -2.42 -2.09 -11.01
CA TYR A 198 -3.56 -1.37 -11.58
C TYR A 198 -4.89 -1.81 -10.98
N ARG A 199 -4.91 -2.91 -10.19
CA ARG A 199 -6.13 -3.44 -9.58
C ARG A 199 -5.83 -4.14 -8.25
N TYR A 200 -6.77 -4.00 -7.30
CA TYR A 200 -6.72 -4.56 -5.96
C TYR A 200 -8.03 -5.32 -5.72
N LEU A 201 -7.94 -6.64 -5.63
CA LEU A 201 -9.07 -7.53 -5.39
C LEU A 201 -9.21 -7.71 -3.89
N ILE A 202 -10.30 -7.20 -3.33
CA ILE A 202 -10.57 -7.19 -1.90
C ILE A 202 -11.45 -8.39 -1.55
N GLU A 203 -11.01 -9.20 -0.63
CA GLU A 203 -11.77 -10.28 -0.02
C GLU A 203 -12.02 -9.96 1.45
N ARG A 204 -13.24 -10.25 1.91
CA ARG A 204 -13.67 -9.98 3.28
C ARG A 204 -14.33 -11.22 3.88
N LYS A 205 -14.18 -11.37 5.20
CA LYS A 205 -14.97 -12.27 6.03
C LYS A 205 -15.27 -11.68 7.41
N THR A 206 -16.31 -12.17 8.03
CA THR A 206 -16.64 -11.94 9.44
C THR A 206 -16.37 -13.20 10.26
N LEU A 207 -16.42 -13.13 11.59
CA LEU A 207 -16.10 -14.24 12.48
C LEU A 207 -16.98 -15.49 12.27
N ASP A 208 -18.20 -15.32 11.79
CA ASP A 208 -19.16 -16.39 11.51
C ASP A 208 -18.88 -17.08 10.15
N GLN A 209 -17.97 -16.54 9.33
CA GLN A 209 -17.59 -17.09 8.04
C GLN A 209 -16.26 -17.85 8.14
N LEU A 210 -16.21 -19.04 7.58
CA LEU A 210 -14.97 -19.84 7.54
C LEU A 210 -14.02 -19.34 6.46
N ASP A 211 -14.57 -19.01 5.29
CA ASP A 211 -13.79 -18.65 4.11
C ASP A 211 -13.93 -17.19 3.74
N PHE A 212 -12.89 -16.65 3.15
CA PHE A 212 -12.95 -15.33 2.51
C PHE A 212 -13.84 -15.39 1.26
N THR A 213 -14.59 -14.31 1.06
CA THR A 213 -15.39 -14.13 -0.15
C THR A 213 -14.94 -12.89 -0.89
N PRO A 214 -14.93 -12.91 -2.24
CA PRO A 214 -14.74 -11.71 -3.03
C PRO A 214 -15.74 -10.64 -2.58
N TYR A 215 -15.23 -9.46 -2.27
CA TYR A 215 -16.07 -8.37 -1.74
C TYR A 215 -16.16 -7.20 -2.70
N ASP A 216 -15.01 -6.64 -3.10
CA ASP A 216 -14.97 -5.50 -4.00
C ASP A 216 -13.66 -5.46 -4.79
N THR A 217 -13.56 -4.50 -5.70
CA THR A 217 -12.38 -4.25 -6.50
C THR A 217 -12.04 -2.77 -6.46
N SER A 218 -10.82 -2.43 -6.02
CA SER A 218 -10.29 -1.07 -6.06
C SER A 218 -9.27 -0.89 -7.18
N TYR A 219 -9.14 0.33 -7.68
CA TYR A 219 -8.08 0.77 -8.58
C TYR A 219 -7.09 1.71 -7.89
N SER A 220 -7.15 1.76 -6.57
CA SER A 220 -6.26 2.52 -5.70
C SER A 220 -5.78 1.62 -4.57
N ALA A 221 -4.55 1.84 -4.10
CA ALA A 221 -3.98 1.18 -2.93
C ALA A 221 -4.71 1.55 -1.62
N VAL A 222 -5.57 2.56 -1.65
CA VAL A 222 -6.43 2.94 -0.53
C VAL A 222 -7.88 2.64 -0.87
N TYR A 223 -8.56 1.93 0.02
CA TYR A 223 -9.98 1.57 -0.11
C TYR A 223 -10.71 1.82 1.21
N VAL A 224 -11.95 2.28 1.15
CA VAL A 224 -12.80 2.49 2.35
C VAL A 224 -14.00 1.57 2.27
N ASP A 225 -14.05 0.61 3.18
CA ASP A 225 -15.25 -0.21 3.40
C ASP A 225 -16.15 0.52 4.40
N SER A 226 -17.36 0.84 3.99
CA SER A 226 -18.33 1.65 4.75
C SER A 226 -19.66 0.93 4.93
N GLY A 227 -20.47 1.41 5.90
CA GLY A 227 -21.72 0.76 6.27
C GLY A 227 -21.51 -0.50 7.08
N LEU A 228 -20.39 -0.57 7.78
CA LEU A 228 -20.04 -1.66 8.68
C LEU A 228 -20.81 -1.51 10.01
N VAL A 229 -21.01 -2.62 10.70
CA VAL A 229 -21.58 -2.63 12.05
C VAL A 229 -20.45 -2.40 13.04
N ASN A 230 -20.55 -1.33 13.85
CA ASN A 230 -19.64 -1.09 14.95
C ASN A 230 -19.62 -2.29 15.91
N THR A 231 -18.46 -2.56 16.53
CA THR A 231 -18.23 -3.69 17.43
C THR A 231 -18.17 -5.08 16.78
N GLN A 232 -18.42 -5.19 15.48
CA GLN A 232 -18.24 -6.44 14.73
C GLN A 232 -16.84 -6.49 14.11
N GLU A 233 -16.16 -7.64 14.23
CA GLU A 233 -14.86 -7.84 13.60
C GLU A 233 -15.01 -8.21 12.12
N TYR A 234 -14.19 -7.54 11.29
CA TYR A 234 -14.06 -7.81 9.87
C TYR A 234 -12.60 -8.12 9.54
N CYS A 235 -12.39 -9.21 8.82
CA CYS A 235 -11.08 -9.61 8.34
C CYS A 235 -11.00 -9.41 6.84
N TYR A 236 -9.87 -8.90 6.38
CA TYR A 236 -9.58 -8.63 4.98
C TYR A 236 -8.28 -9.28 4.54
N ARG A 237 -8.19 -9.58 3.27
CA ARG A 237 -6.97 -9.80 2.52
C ARG A 237 -7.14 -9.19 1.14
N VAL A 238 -6.06 -8.72 0.55
CA VAL A 238 -6.10 -8.06 -0.75
C VAL A 238 -5.12 -8.75 -1.68
N THR A 239 -5.58 -9.10 -2.88
CA THR A 239 -4.70 -9.56 -3.95
C THR A 239 -4.49 -8.41 -4.92
N THR A 240 -3.24 -7.98 -5.06
CA THR A 240 -2.85 -6.97 -6.04
C THR A 240 -2.70 -7.61 -7.40
N GLU A 241 -3.07 -6.90 -8.45
CA GLU A 241 -2.88 -7.29 -9.84
C GLU A 241 -2.11 -6.21 -10.56
N GLY A 242 -0.97 -6.58 -11.12
CA GLY A 242 -0.04 -5.66 -11.74
C GLY A 242 0.70 -6.24 -12.91
N GLU A 243 1.55 -5.43 -13.54
CA GLU A 243 2.35 -5.80 -14.69
C GLU A 243 3.64 -4.97 -14.75
N TYR A 244 4.66 -5.53 -15.37
CA TYR A 244 5.76 -4.77 -15.89
C TYR A 244 5.37 -4.16 -17.24
N ASP A 245 5.92 -3.02 -17.58
CA ASP A 245 5.82 -2.47 -18.94
C ASP A 245 6.76 -3.24 -19.90
N SER A 246 6.52 -4.54 -20.02
CA SER A 246 7.33 -5.45 -20.84
C SER A 246 6.57 -6.73 -21.19
N ASP A 247 6.52 -7.02 -22.48
CA ASP A 247 5.96 -8.30 -22.99
C ASP A 247 6.83 -9.53 -22.64
N MET A 248 8.04 -9.30 -22.07
CA MET A 248 9.02 -10.36 -21.78
C MET A 248 8.84 -10.93 -20.36
N VAL A 249 8.07 -10.27 -19.52
CA VAL A 249 7.75 -10.72 -18.15
C VAL A 249 6.31 -11.20 -18.12
N GLU A 250 6.08 -12.30 -17.41
CA GLU A 250 4.74 -12.86 -17.21
C GLU A 250 3.77 -11.81 -16.65
N TRP A 251 2.54 -11.78 -17.15
CA TRP A 251 1.46 -10.93 -16.68
C TRP A 251 0.10 -11.65 -16.77
N PRO A 252 -0.90 -11.29 -15.97
CA PRO A 252 -0.82 -10.38 -14.83
C PRO A 252 -0.07 -10.97 -13.65
N LEU A 253 0.57 -10.11 -12.85
CA LEU A 253 1.23 -10.50 -11.60
C LEU A 253 0.22 -10.41 -10.46
N PHE A 254 0.06 -11.50 -9.73
CA PHE A 254 -0.81 -11.55 -8.56
C PHE A 254 0.01 -11.70 -7.29
N ASN A 255 -0.19 -10.80 -6.33
CA ASN A 255 0.47 -10.86 -5.03
C ASN A 255 -0.55 -10.59 -3.93
N ARG A 256 -0.66 -11.51 -2.98
CA ARG A 256 -1.62 -11.44 -1.88
C ARG A 256 -0.97 -10.87 -0.62
N SER A 257 -1.71 -10.01 0.07
CA SER A 257 -1.34 -9.50 1.38
C SER A 257 -1.54 -10.55 2.47
N GLN A 258 -1.02 -10.28 3.66
CA GLN A 258 -1.46 -10.98 4.86
C GLN A 258 -2.95 -10.73 5.11
N THR A 259 -3.56 -11.61 5.88
CA THR A 259 -4.86 -11.36 6.49
C THR A 259 -4.70 -10.36 7.64
N ASN A 260 -5.53 -9.33 7.65
CA ASN A 260 -5.62 -8.41 8.78
C ASN A 260 -7.08 -8.22 9.19
N CYS A 261 -7.33 -8.07 10.49
CA CYS A 261 -8.68 -7.94 11.03
C CYS A 261 -8.79 -6.67 11.88
N SER A 262 -9.97 -6.05 11.85
CA SER A 262 -10.22 -4.83 12.62
C SER A 262 -11.71 -4.73 12.98
N ILE A 263 -11.99 -3.95 14.01
CA ILE A 263 -13.33 -3.73 14.53
C ILE A 263 -13.63 -2.24 14.40
N PRO A 264 -14.62 -1.82 13.58
CA PRO A 264 -15.05 -0.44 13.54
C PRO A 264 -15.71 -0.05 14.87
N TYR A 265 -15.53 1.19 15.27
CA TYR A 265 -16.07 1.71 16.50
C TYR A 265 -16.38 3.20 16.39
N ASP A 266 -17.42 3.62 17.09
CA ASP A 266 -17.80 5.00 17.17
C ASP A 266 -17.10 5.68 18.36
N PHE A 267 -16.48 6.83 18.08
CA PHE A 267 -15.92 7.74 19.08
C PHE A 267 -16.72 9.04 19.21
N THR A 268 -17.75 9.20 18.37
CA THR A 268 -18.55 10.41 18.37
C THR A 268 -19.55 10.34 19.49
N PRO A 269 -19.41 11.15 20.57
CA PRO A 269 -20.39 11.14 21.62
C PRO A 269 -21.74 11.63 21.06
N PRO A 270 -22.86 11.05 21.53
CA PRO A 270 -24.18 11.54 21.15
C PRO A 270 -24.32 13.05 21.43
N CYS A 271 -25.10 13.73 20.61
CA CYS A 271 -25.37 15.14 20.86
C CYS A 271 -26.17 15.33 22.17
N GLN A 272 -25.97 16.51 22.78
CA GLN A 272 -26.68 16.88 23.99
C GLN A 272 -28.17 16.97 23.66
N PRO A 273 -29.05 16.20 24.35
CA PRO A 273 -30.50 16.34 24.18
C PRO A 273 -30.95 17.69 24.74
N THR A 274 -31.96 18.27 24.11
CA THR A 274 -32.65 19.45 24.63
C THR A 274 -33.82 18.98 25.46
N LEU A 275 -33.93 19.44 26.71
CA LEU A 275 -35.06 19.09 27.60
C LEU A 275 -36.02 20.29 27.71
N GLU A 276 -37.29 20.03 27.51
CA GLU A 276 -38.39 20.96 27.72
C GLU A 276 -39.28 20.45 28.85
N ILE A 277 -39.74 21.35 29.69
CA ILE A 277 -40.67 21.04 30.82
C ILE A 277 -41.89 21.92 30.68
N ASP A 278 -43.07 21.29 30.68
CA ASP A 278 -44.39 21.95 30.70
C ASP A 278 -45.10 21.57 31.99
N PRO A 279 -45.12 22.48 33.02
CA PRO A 279 -45.73 22.16 34.31
C PRO A 279 -47.24 22.35 34.28
N ASP A 280 -48.00 21.35 34.74
CA ASP A 280 -49.43 21.41 35.05
C ASP A 280 -49.59 21.68 36.55
N CYS A 281 -49.82 22.94 36.88
CA CYS A 281 -49.99 23.37 38.28
C CYS A 281 -51.37 22.94 38.91
N GLU A 282 -52.35 22.57 38.09
CA GLU A 282 -53.66 22.14 38.58
C GLU A 282 -53.64 20.67 38.99
N GLU A 283 -52.97 19.85 38.19
CA GLU A 283 -52.83 18.41 38.44
C GLU A 283 -51.50 18.06 39.17
N MET A 284 -50.65 19.05 39.47
CA MET A 284 -49.31 18.88 40.08
C MET A 284 -48.46 17.87 39.32
N LEU A 285 -48.36 18.03 38.01
CA LEU A 285 -47.60 17.19 37.10
C LEU A 285 -46.63 18.04 36.29
N ASP A 286 -45.47 17.48 35.97
CA ASP A 286 -44.55 18.04 35.01
C ASP A 286 -44.49 17.14 33.77
N PHE A 287 -44.78 17.69 32.61
CA PHE A 287 -44.59 17.01 31.33
C PHE A 287 -43.19 17.31 30.81
N LEU A 288 -42.39 16.27 30.72
CA LEU A 288 -41.02 16.37 30.21
C LEU A 288 -40.97 15.85 28.78
N SER A 289 -40.39 16.63 27.90
CA SER A 289 -40.09 16.20 26.55
C SER A 289 -38.65 16.59 26.21
N TRP A 290 -37.98 15.74 25.41
CA TRP A 290 -36.63 16.03 24.98
C TRP A 290 -36.46 15.72 23.51
N GLY A 291 -35.57 16.46 22.88
CA GLY A 291 -35.17 16.22 21.49
C GLY A 291 -34.44 14.88 21.36
N GLY A 292 -34.80 14.12 20.31
CA GLY A 292 -34.19 12.84 20.03
C GLY A 292 -32.72 12.96 19.64
N ALA A 293 -31.84 12.13 20.20
CA ALA A 293 -30.44 12.04 19.81
C ALA A 293 -30.24 11.40 18.43
N HIS A 294 -31.30 10.86 17.82
CA HIS A 294 -31.27 10.21 16.50
C HIS A 294 -30.85 11.11 15.34
N GLU A 295 -30.80 12.42 15.53
CA GLU A 295 -30.36 13.36 14.52
C GLU A 295 -28.81 13.42 14.39
N CYS A 296 -28.09 12.93 15.41
CA CYS A 296 -26.63 13.03 15.49
C CYS A 296 -25.91 11.75 15.94
N ALA A 297 -26.65 10.72 16.35
CA ALA A 297 -26.12 9.42 16.72
C ALA A 297 -27.15 8.33 16.41
N ASP A 298 -26.70 7.22 15.83
CA ASP A 298 -27.53 6.08 15.44
C ASP A 298 -27.43 4.90 16.42
N ASP A 299 -26.62 5.04 17.48
CA ASP A 299 -26.30 4.01 18.45
C ASP A 299 -26.87 4.30 19.87
N VAL A 300 -27.74 5.30 20.01
CA VAL A 300 -28.38 5.64 21.29
C VAL A 300 -29.28 4.50 21.75
N MET A 301 -28.96 3.90 22.90
CA MET A 301 -29.69 2.77 23.46
C MET A 301 -30.77 3.18 24.46
N GLU A 302 -30.53 4.23 25.26
CA GLU A 302 -31.42 4.64 26.33
C GLU A 302 -31.28 6.12 26.69
N TYR A 303 -32.27 6.68 27.29
CA TYR A 303 -32.25 7.99 27.95
C TYR A 303 -32.36 7.80 29.44
N ILE A 304 -31.50 8.43 30.23
CA ILE A 304 -31.56 8.40 31.69
C ILE A 304 -31.95 9.78 32.16
N LEU A 305 -33.08 9.88 32.87
CA LEU A 305 -33.59 11.12 33.44
C LEU A 305 -33.04 11.28 34.85
N TYR A 306 -32.45 12.43 35.12
CA TYR A 306 -32.01 12.81 36.47
C TYR A 306 -32.83 13.98 36.96
N TRP A 307 -33.08 14.02 38.27
CA TRP A 307 -33.78 15.10 38.90
C TRP A 307 -33.09 15.55 40.20
N SER A 308 -33.31 16.76 40.61
CA SER A 308 -32.91 17.29 41.92
C SER A 308 -34.02 18.19 42.46
N PRO A 309 -34.31 18.14 43.79
CA PRO A 309 -35.31 19.00 44.39
C PRO A 309 -34.88 20.47 44.54
N VAL A 310 -33.62 20.76 44.27
CA VAL A 310 -33.01 22.12 44.36
C VAL A 310 -32.17 22.43 43.16
N GLU A 311 -32.19 23.66 42.69
CA GLU A 311 -31.36 24.11 41.58
C GLU A 311 -29.86 23.94 41.93
N GLY A 312 -29.11 23.28 41.06
CA GLY A 312 -27.69 22.99 41.27
C GLY A 312 -27.38 21.94 42.36
N GLY A 313 -28.39 21.18 42.83
CA GLY A 313 -28.23 20.10 43.79
C GLY A 313 -27.67 18.81 43.15
N GLU A 314 -27.43 17.82 43.98
CA GLU A 314 -27.05 16.48 43.48
C GLU A 314 -28.19 15.90 42.63
N LEU A 315 -27.82 15.36 41.47
CA LEU A 315 -28.77 14.73 40.56
C LEU A 315 -28.90 13.25 40.90
N GLU A 316 -30.11 12.78 41.05
CA GLU A 316 -30.43 11.36 41.24
C GLU A 316 -31.14 10.81 40.00
N PRO A 317 -30.80 9.59 39.54
CA PRO A 317 -31.54 8.98 38.45
C PRO A 317 -33.00 8.72 38.87
N TYR A 318 -33.89 9.12 38.00
CA TYR A 318 -35.32 8.82 38.20
C TYR A 318 -35.61 7.43 37.59
N ALA A 319 -36.00 6.47 38.39
CA ALA A 319 -36.24 5.08 38.00
C ALA A 319 -37.47 4.89 37.14
#